data_e8ac66acddf0c1b80c96c0496c397ba6
#
_entry.id   e8ac66acddf0c1b80c96c0496c397ba6
#
_cell.length_a   1.000
_cell.length_b   1.000
_cell.length_c   1.000
_cell.angle_alpha   90.00
_cell.angle_beta   90.00
_cell.angle_gamma   90.00
#
_symmetry.space_group_name_H-M   'P 1'
#
loop_
_entity.id
_entity.type
_entity.pdbx_description
1 polymer ?
#
loop_
_entity_poly.entity_id
_entity_poly.type
_entity_poly.pdbx_seq_one_letter_code
_entity_poly.pdbx_strand_id
1 'polypeptide(L)'
;MLTGKHVALYVSGGIAAYKAAYLVRELIRQGATVRVVETEGAQAFVTPLTFQTLSKHAVYTDRFAQLAPDQVAHVELADWTEIALVAPATADLIAKIANGIADDFASTALLATTAPKFVAPAMNVHMWQNPATQRNIATLHADGIQVIEPVTGFLAEGYSGKGRFPEPEQIVAAVTANLAATDTSLPLHGQSVLVTAGGTRERLDPVRYLTNDSSGKMGYAIATAARDLGAQVTLISAPTALSVPAGVTYVGVDSAAAMRAALLQRYATAKIVVMAAAVADFRPAAVAENKIKKTATDYTLTLTKNADILAELGQLKQQQFLIGFAAETQNLLTYAQKKLAAKQADMIVANDVSQAQAGFNHDTNEVTILQPDQAPQQLALASKAVIAQQILQIALKQL
;
A
#
# COMPACT_ATOMS: atom_id res chain seq x y z
N MET A 1 6.14 10.50 -3.92
CA MET A 1 5.48 11.37 -2.95
C MET A 1 6.44 12.02 -1.93
N LEU A 2 7.49 11.34 -1.48
CA LEU A 2 8.43 11.95 -0.52
C LEU A 2 9.60 12.69 -1.18
N THR A 3 9.74 12.62 -2.50
CA THR A 3 10.83 13.29 -3.23
C THR A 3 10.81 14.80 -3.01
N GLY A 4 11.91 15.32 -2.48
CA GLY A 4 12.09 16.74 -2.14
C GLY A 4 11.39 17.19 -0.85
N LYS A 5 10.69 16.30 -0.14
CA LYS A 5 10.01 16.63 1.11
C LYS A 5 10.96 16.70 2.29
N HIS A 6 10.70 17.63 3.20
CA HIS A 6 11.41 17.83 4.46
C HIS A 6 10.72 17.07 5.60
N VAL A 7 11.38 16.05 6.12
CA VAL A 7 10.87 15.20 7.20
C VAL A 7 11.64 15.47 8.49
N ALA A 8 10.96 15.94 9.53
CA ALA A 8 11.50 15.92 10.89
C ALA A 8 11.10 14.60 11.56
N LEU A 9 12.09 13.76 11.86
CA LEU A 9 11.93 12.48 12.54
C LEU A 9 12.23 12.63 14.02
N TYR A 10 11.22 12.44 14.86
CA TYR A 10 11.33 12.48 16.31
C TYR A 10 11.46 11.06 16.86
N VAL A 11 12.57 10.76 17.50
CA VAL A 11 12.89 9.43 18.06
C VAL A 11 12.81 9.49 19.57
N SER A 12 11.91 8.71 20.17
CA SER A 12 11.77 8.63 21.62
C SER A 12 12.36 7.35 22.21
N GLY A 13 12.61 7.36 23.55
CA GLY A 13 13.39 6.36 24.25
C GLY A 13 12.69 5.01 24.41
N GLY A 14 13.12 4.03 23.68
CA GLY A 14 12.68 2.64 23.77
C GLY A 14 13.52 1.73 22.88
N ILE A 15 13.47 0.41 23.12
CA ILE A 15 14.29 -0.54 22.36
C ILE A 15 14.08 -0.41 20.84
N ALA A 16 12.87 -0.02 20.38
CA ALA A 16 12.57 0.16 18.98
C ALA A 16 13.34 1.33 18.31
N ALA A 17 14.03 2.19 19.08
CA ALA A 17 14.82 3.30 18.54
C ALA A 17 15.89 2.84 17.51
N TYR A 18 16.44 1.63 17.64
CA TYR A 18 17.39 1.11 16.64
C TYR A 18 16.79 1.00 15.24
N LYS A 19 15.48 0.76 15.13
CA LYS A 19 14.78 0.68 13.83
C LYS A 19 14.63 2.06 13.19
N ALA A 20 14.67 3.14 13.95
CA ALA A 20 14.62 4.49 13.39
C ALA A 20 15.83 4.77 12.47
N ALA A 21 16.98 4.13 12.69
CA ALA A 21 18.12 4.22 11.78
C ALA A 21 17.81 3.65 10.39
N TYR A 22 17.08 2.55 10.32
CA TYR A 22 16.59 1.99 9.05
C TYR A 22 15.50 2.88 8.44
N LEU A 23 14.63 3.48 9.26
CA LEU A 23 13.59 4.39 8.81
C LEU A 23 14.18 5.66 8.17
N VAL A 24 15.24 6.24 8.74
CA VAL A 24 15.99 7.36 8.12
C VAL A 24 16.46 6.97 6.71
N ARG A 25 17.08 5.79 6.57
CA ARG A 25 17.56 5.31 5.27
C ARG A 25 16.42 5.11 4.28
N GLU A 26 15.28 4.57 4.74
CA GLU A 26 14.12 4.35 3.89
C GLU A 26 13.51 5.67 3.41
N LEU A 27 13.34 6.66 4.30
CA LEU A 27 12.86 8.00 3.94
C LEU A 27 13.77 8.68 2.91
N ILE A 28 15.10 8.59 3.08
CA ILE A 28 16.08 9.14 2.12
C ILE A 28 16.02 8.38 0.78
N ARG A 29 15.85 7.06 0.79
CA ARG A 29 15.69 6.26 -0.42
C ARG A 29 14.46 6.67 -1.22
N GLN A 30 13.40 7.14 -0.54
CA GLN A 30 12.19 7.69 -1.15
C GLN A 30 12.33 9.18 -1.57
N GLY A 31 13.53 9.75 -1.43
CA GLY A 31 13.89 11.09 -1.88
C GLY A 31 13.60 12.21 -0.87
N ALA A 32 13.32 11.90 0.38
CA ALA A 32 13.14 12.90 1.43
C ALA A 32 14.47 13.43 1.97
N THR A 33 14.49 14.68 2.42
CA THR A 33 15.52 15.22 3.30
C THR A 33 15.08 15.02 4.76
N VAL A 34 15.93 14.41 5.59
CA VAL A 34 15.57 14.02 6.96
C VAL A 34 16.43 14.76 7.96
N ARG A 35 15.80 15.45 8.94
CA ARG A 35 16.43 15.93 10.16
C ARG A 35 15.90 15.15 11.37
N VAL A 36 16.76 14.79 12.29
CA VAL A 36 16.41 13.92 13.41
C VAL A 36 16.44 14.70 14.72
N VAL A 37 15.42 14.45 15.53
CA VAL A 37 15.32 14.91 16.91
C VAL A 37 15.34 13.69 17.82
N GLU A 38 16.20 13.67 18.82
CA GLU A 38 16.24 12.61 19.83
C GLU A 38 15.86 13.13 21.19
N THR A 39 14.93 12.44 21.86
CA THR A 39 14.73 12.67 23.30
C THR A 39 15.93 12.14 24.10
N GLU A 40 16.12 12.64 25.32
CA GLU A 40 17.18 12.13 26.21
C GLU A 40 17.12 10.60 26.37
N GLY A 41 15.92 10.06 26.54
CA GLY A 41 15.73 8.60 26.63
C GLY A 41 16.12 7.84 25.34
N ALA A 42 16.04 8.45 24.16
CA ALA A 42 16.44 7.80 22.91
C ALA A 42 17.94 7.63 22.81
N GLN A 43 18.72 8.59 23.29
CA GLN A 43 20.17 8.59 23.27
C GLN A 43 20.79 7.41 24.07
N ALA A 44 20.03 6.84 25.01
CA ALA A 44 20.45 5.64 25.74
C ALA A 44 20.42 4.37 24.84
N PHE A 45 19.68 4.37 23.74
CA PHE A 45 19.55 3.22 22.83
C PHE A 45 20.33 3.41 21.54
N VAL A 46 20.33 4.62 20.98
CA VAL A 46 21.05 4.96 19.76
C VAL A 46 21.70 6.32 19.97
N THR A 47 22.95 6.46 19.58
CA THR A 47 23.65 7.74 19.75
C THR A 47 23.31 8.71 18.62
N PRO A 48 23.32 10.04 18.89
CA PRO A 48 23.11 11.07 17.87
C PRO A 48 24.03 10.92 16.67
N LEU A 49 25.27 10.45 16.86
CA LEU A 49 26.23 10.21 15.80
C LEU A 49 25.73 9.24 14.74
N THR A 50 24.94 8.21 15.12
CA THR A 50 24.34 7.27 14.19
C THR A 50 23.38 7.99 13.23
N PHE A 51 22.47 8.78 13.75
CA PHE A 51 21.51 9.52 12.95
C PHE A 51 22.15 10.65 12.13
N GLN A 52 23.11 11.36 12.69
CA GLN A 52 23.91 12.36 11.96
C GLN A 52 24.62 11.73 10.75
N THR A 53 25.23 10.57 10.95
CA THR A 53 25.93 9.86 9.88
C THR A 53 24.97 9.42 8.75
N LEU A 54 23.75 8.99 9.09
CA LEU A 54 22.77 8.54 8.12
C LEU A 54 22.05 9.68 7.42
N SER A 55 21.59 10.68 8.17
CA SER A 55 20.82 11.82 7.63
C SER A 55 21.69 12.89 6.96
N LYS A 56 22.97 12.92 7.28
CA LYS A 56 23.93 13.99 6.89
C LYS A 56 23.61 15.37 7.48
N HIS A 57 22.77 15.40 8.52
CA HIS A 57 22.40 16.62 9.25
C HIS A 57 22.68 16.45 10.74
N ALA A 58 22.91 17.59 11.43
CA ALA A 58 23.01 17.59 12.88
C ALA A 58 21.73 17.08 13.53
N VAL A 59 21.87 16.38 14.64
CA VAL A 59 20.74 15.84 15.42
C VAL A 59 20.40 16.80 16.55
N TYR A 60 19.12 17.09 16.71
CA TYR A 60 18.61 17.96 17.76
C TYR A 60 18.39 17.15 19.03
N THR A 61 19.10 17.50 20.09
CA THR A 61 19.03 16.79 21.39
C THR A 61 18.82 17.74 22.56
N ASP A 62 19.21 18.99 22.42
CA ASP A 62 19.18 20.00 23.51
C ASP A 62 18.16 21.10 23.19
N ARG A 63 17.28 21.35 24.17
CA ARG A 63 16.26 22.41 24.11
C ARG A 63 16.86 23.79 23.92
N PHE A 64 18.04 24.01 24.46
CA PHE A 64 18.70 25.30 24.51
C PHE A 64 19.92 25.41 23.58
N ALA A 65 20.09 24.42 22.70
CA ALA A 65 21.14 24.48 21.68
C ALA A 65 20.97 25.72 20.80
N GLN A 66 21.99 26.60 20.79
CA GLN A 66 22.01 27.76 19.93
C GLN A 66 22.56 27.37 18.56
N LEU A 67 21.79 27.62 17.52
CA LEU A 67 22.25 27.47 16.13
C LEU A 67 22.97 28.74 15.67
N ALA A 68 22.32 29.89 15.80
CA ALA A 68 22.85 31.24 15.54
C ALA A 68 22.14 32.23 16.45
N PRO A 69 22.71 33.42 16.69
CA PRO A 69 22.13 34.40 17.62
C PRO A 69 20.72 34.88 17.25
N ASP A 70 20.35 34.80 16.00
CA ASP A 70 19.07 35.20 15.40
C ASP A 70 18.10 34.03 15.17
N GLN A 71 18.46 32.82 15.60
CA GLN A 71 17.66 31.61 15.35
C GLN A 71 17.24 30.93 16.65
N VAL A 72 15.96 30.57 16.70
CA VAL A 72 15.39 29.72 17.75
C VAL A 72 15.24 28.33 17.20
N ALA A 73 16.04 27.39 17.66
CA ALA A 73 16.23 26.06 17.03
C ALA A 73 14.93 25.27 16.80
N HIS A 74 14.01 25.26 17.78
CA HIS A 74 12.74 24.53 17.62
C HIS A 74 11.76 25.22 16.65
N VAL A 75 11.84 26.55 16.51
CA VAL A 75 11.03 27.30 15.53
C VAL A 75 11.59 27.08 14.13
N GLU A 76 12.91 27.18 13.95
CA GLU A 76 13.57 26.92 12.66
C GLU A 76 13.27 25.49 12.16
N LEU A 77 13.34 24.51 13.04
CA LEU A 77 12.99 23.15 12.68
C LEU A 77 11.49 23.03 12.34
N ALA A 78 10.60 23.66 13.12
CA ALA A 78 9.17 23.62 12.90
C ALA A 78 8.78 24.21 11.53
N ASP A 79 9.38 25.36 11.17
CA ASP A 79 9.15 26.05 9.89
C ASP A 79 9.75 25.26 8.70
N TRP A 80 10.88 24.59 8.90
CA TRP A 80 11.50 23.74 7.88
C TRP A 80 10.70 22.47 7.59
N THR A 81 9.93 22.00 8.58
CA THR A 81 9.26 20.68 8.53
C THR A 81 8.02 20.70 7.65
N GLU A 82 7.97 19.84 6.65
CA GLU A 82 6.76 19.55 5.86
C GLU A 82 6.03 18.28 6.34
N ILE A 83 6.74 17.39 7.05
CA ILE A 83 6.19 16.16 7.62
C ILE A 83 6.84 15.93 8.98
N ALA A 84 6.05 15.90 10.05
CA ALA A 84 6.51 15.56 11.39
C ALA A 84 6.21 14.09 11.68
N LEU A 85 7.24 13.25 11.85
CA LEU A 85 7.11 11.81 12.07
C LEU A 85 7.71 11.43 13.44
N VAL A 86 6.89 10.97 14.36
CA VAL A 86 7.30 10.47 15.67
C VAL A 86 7.42 8.96 15.63
N ALA A 87 8.64 8.43 15.53
CA ALA A 87 8.87 7.03 15.27
C ALA A 87 10.25 6.53 15.78
N PRO A 88 10.32 5.71 16.82
CA PRO A 88 9.18 5.22 17.62
C PRO A 88 8.62 6.28 18.57
N ALA A 89 7.32 6.16 18.87
CA ALA A 89 6.64 6.99 19.86
C ALA A 89 6.38 6.20 21.16
N THR A 90 7.00 6.61 22.24
CA THR A 90 6.72 6.06 23.58
C THR A 90 5.41 6.59 24.14
N ALA A 91 4.84 5.89 25.12
CA ALA A 91 3.66 6.34 25.85
C ALA A 91 3.87 7.72 26.50
N ASP A 92 5.09 8.04 26.96
CA ASP A 92 5.46 9.35 27.51
C ASP A 92 5.32 10.45 26.46
N LEU A 93 5.99 10.32 25.30
CA LEU A 93 5.93 11.34 24.25
C LEU A 93 4.51 11.49 23.68
N ILE A 94 3.77 10.40 23.54
CA ILE A 94 2.34 10.41 23.14
C ILE A 94 1.53 11.23 24.16
N ALA A 95 1.75 11.01 25.45
CA ALA A 95 1.07 11.77 26.51
C ALA A 95 1.41 13.26 26.47
N LYS A 96 2.68 13.61 26.25
CA LYS A 96 3.13 15.00 26.09
C LYS A 96 2.44 15.70 24.92
N ILE A 97 2.43 15.05 23.75
CA ILE A 97 1.77 15.60 22.54
C ILE A 97 0.27 15.80 22.82
N ALA A 98 -0.41 14.79 23.36
CA ALA A 98 -1.85 14.83 23.62
C ALA A 98 -2.27 15.91 24.65
N ASN A 99 -1.37 16.33 25.51
CA ASN A 99 -1.65 17.32 26.57
C ASN A 99 -0.92 18.65 26.37
N GLY A 100 -0.23 18.86 25.24
CA GLY A 100 0.47 20.11 24.93
C GLY A 100 1.66 20.41 25.87
N ILE A 101 2.31 19.36 26.40
CA ILE A 101 3.49 19.51 27.28
C ILE A 101 4.73 19.74 26.40
N ALA A 102 5.47 20.79 26.65
CA ALA A 102 6.64 21.23 25.90
C ALA A 102 7.86 21.40 26.82
N ASP A 103 8.29 20.32 27.47
CA ASP A 103 9.36 20.30 28.47
C ASP A 103 10.73 19.86 27.91
N ASP A 104 10.78 19.32 26.69
CA ASP A 104 12.00 19.00 25.98
C ASP A 104 12.00 19.55 24.56
N PHE A 105 13.11 19.37 23.80
CA PHE A 105 13.21 19.85 22.41
C PHE A 105 12.15 19.21 21.50
N ALA A 106 11.95 17.89 21.62
CA ALA A 106 11.04 17.13 20.76
C ALA A 106 9.58 17.61 20.94
N SER A 107 9.12 17.68 22.18
CA SER A 107 7.76 18.13 22.50
C SER A 107 7.53 19.61 22.14
N THR A 108 8.55 20.46 22.34
CA THR A 108 8.49 21.88 21.98
C THR A 108 8.37 22.07 20.45
N ALA A 109 9.22 21.40 19.67
CA ALA A 109 9.19 21.51 18.21
C ALA A 109 7.91 20.89 17.62
N LEU A 110 7.41 19.78 18.20
CA LEU A 110 6.14 19.17 17.80
C LEU A 110 4.93 20.06 18.09
N LEU A 111 4.97 20.84 19.15
CA LEU A 111 3.92 21.82 19.46
C LEU A 111 3.97 23.02 18.51
N ALA A 112 5.17 23.44 18.10
CA ALA A 112 5.38 24.62 17.25
C ALA A 112 5.05 24.34 15.76
N THR A 113 5.24 23.11 15.25
CA THR A 113 5.05 22.82 13.83
C THR A 113 3.59 22.70 13.43
N THR A 114 3.25 23.27 12.27
CA THR A 114 1.93 23.15 11.60
C THR A 114 1.89 22.00 10.59
N ALA A 115 3.03 21.33 10.34
CA ALA A 115 3.11 20.19 9.42
C ALA A 115 2.21 19.03 9.87
N PRO A 116 1.69 18.21 8.94
CA PRO A 116 0.98 16.99 9.27
C PRO A 116 1.84 16.10 10.15
N LYS A 117 1.24 15.62 11.25
CA LYS A 117 1.92 14.82 12.26
C LYS A 117 1.52 13.35 12.15
N PHE A 118 2.52 12.48 12.16
CA PHE A 118 2.38 11.03 12.17
C PHE A 118 3.06 10.47 13.40
N VAL A 119 2.38 9.56 14.09
CA VAL A 119 2.87 8.95 15.32
C VAL A 119 2.84 7.44 15.18
N ALA A 120 3.99 6.78 15.29
CA ALA A 120 4.15 5.33 15.25
C ALA A 120 4.47 4.78 16.66
N PRO A 121 3.47 4.37 17.45
CA PRO A 121 3.66 3.87 18.79
C PRO A 121 4.51 2.60 18.84
N ALA A 122 5.32 2.49 19.90
CA ALA A 122 6.07 1.29 20.24
C ALA A 122 6.13 1.13 21.75
N MET A 123 5.50 0.09 22.28
CA MET A 123 5.45 -0.16 23.72
C MET A 123 4.97 -1.58 24.02
N ASN A 124 5.11 -1.99 25.26
CA ASN A 124 4.53 -3.23 25.78
C ASN A 124 3.01 -3.28 25.54
N VAL A 125 2.44 -4.46 25.35
CA VAL A 125 1.01 -4.66 25.08
C VAL A 125 0.10 -4.12 26.20
N HIS A 126 0.51 -4.26 27.47
CA HIS A 126 -0.26 -3.74 28.61
C HIS A 126 -0.24 -2.20 28.67
N MET A 127 0.90 -1.60 28.29
CA MET A 127 0.99 -0.14 28.14
C MET A 127 0.13 0.34 26.99
N TRP A 128 0.12 -0.38 25.86
CA TRP A 128 -0.76 -0.05 24.73
C TRP A 128 -2.23 -0.11 25.11
N GLN A 129 -2.65 -1.18 25.78
CA GLN A 129 -4.03 -1.38 26.22
C GLN A 129 -4.45 -0.52 27.43
N ASN A 130 -3.49 0.17 28.07
CA ASN A 130 -3.79 0.99 29.23
C ASN A 130 -4.80 2.09 28.89
N PRO A 131 -5.85 2.30 29.71
CA PRO A 131 -6.85 3.33 29.45
C PRO A 131 -6.29 4.74 29.29
N ALA A 132 -5.19 5.09 29.97
CA ALA A 132 -4.53 6.38 29.81
C ALA A 132 -3.90 6.50 28.41
N THR A 133 -3.21 5.46 27.93
CA THR A 133 -2.64 5.43 26.58
C THR A 133 -3.76 5.56 25.53
N GLN A 134 -4.83 4.78 25.67
CA GLN A 134 -5.94 4.81 24.72
C GLN A 134 -6.67 6.16 24.69
N ARG A 135 -6.82 6.86 25.84
CA ARG A 135 -7.33 8.24 25.86
C ARG A 135 -6.40 9.19 25.10
N ASN A 136 -5.10 9.10 25.32
CA ASN A 136 -4.14 9.94 24.62
C ASN A 136 -4.17 9.69 23.10
N ILE A 137 -4.24 8.44 22.67
CA ILE A 137 -4.41 8.08 21.24
C ILE A 137 -5.70 8.67 20.67
N ALA A 138 -6.83 8.57 21.39
CA ALA A 138 -8.08 9.19 20.98
C ALA A 138 -7.97 10.73 20.87
N THR A 139 -7.24 11.37 21.77
CA THR A 139 -6.95 12.81 21.69
C THR A 139 -6.13 13.14 20.45
N LEU A 140 -5.06 12.38 20.15
CA LEU A 140 -4.28 12.58 18.93
C LEU A 140 -5.14 12.50 17.67
N HIS A 141 -6.04 11.52 17.60
CA HIS A 141 -6.98 11.40 16.48
C HIS A 141 -7.92 12.60 16.37
N ALA A 142 -8.47 13.08 17.50
CA ALA A 142 -9.36 14.25 17.54
C ALA A 142 -8.64 15.53 17.09
N ASP A 143 -7.34 15.65 17.36
CA ASP A 143 -6.46 16.74 16.94
C ASP A 143 -5.95 16.60 15.49
N GLY A 144 -6.40 15.57 14.73
CA GLY A 144 -6.01 15.33 13.35
C GLY A 144 -4.63 14.70 13.18
N ILE A 145 -4.00 14.24 14.26
CA ILE A 145 -2.71 13.55 14.22
C ILE A 145 -2.93 12.08 13.78
N GLN A 146 -2.16 11.65 12.81
CA GLN A 146 -2.28 10.31 12.23
C GLN A 146 -1.49 9.30 13.06
N VAL A 147 -2.19 8.32 13.64
CA VAL A 147 -1.55 7.24 14.38
C VAL A 147 -1.35 6.04 13.46
N ILE A 148 -0.09 5.64 13.30
CA ILE A 148 0.30 4.42 12.57
C ILE A 148 0.26 3.28 13.58
N GLU A 149 -0.81 2.50 13.53
CA GLU A 149 -1.08 1.44 14.50
C GLU A 149 0.10 0.48 14.69
N PRO A 150 0.45 0.15 15.94
CA PRO A 150 1.46 -0.87 16.19
C PRO A 150 0.97 -2.23 15.73
N VAL A 151 1.90 -3.07 15.26
CA VAL A 151 1.58 -4.42 14.79
C VAL A 151 1.57 -5.43 15.93
N THR A 152 0.86 -6.54 15.71
CA THR A 152 0.92 -7.71 16.60
C THR A 152 2.14 -8.54 16.23
N GLY A 153 2.92 -8.92 17.23
CA GLY A 153 4.10 -9.75 17.03
C GLY A 153 4.85 -10.03 18.33
N PHE A 154 6.00 -10.68 18.19
CA PHE A 154 6.87 -10.99 19.32
C PHE A 154 7.50 -9.70 19.86
N LEU A 155 7.36 -9.46 21.14
CA LEU A 155 7.85 -8.31 21.86
C LEU A 155 9.17 -8.62 22.59
N ALA A 156 9.90 -7.59 23.00
CA ALA A 156 11.18 -7.74 23.69
C ALA A 156 11.08 -8.52 25.01
N GLU A 157 9.89 -8.53 25.60
CA GLU A 157 9.59 -9.23 26.86
C GLU A 157 9.38 -10.74 26.70
N GLY A 158 9.49 -11.28 25.47
CA GLY A 158 9.43 -12.73 25.24
C GLY A 158 8.04 -13.31 24.98
N TYR A 159 7.03 -12.47 24.74
CA TYR A 159 5.68 -12.91 24.37
C TYR A 159 5.12 -12.07 23.19
N SER A 160 4.04 -12.53 22.60
CA SER A 160 3.41 -11.85 21.47
C SER A 160 2.25 -10.96 21.93
N GLY A 161 2.15 -9.78 21.33
CA GLY A 161 1.07 -8.83 21.60
C GLY A 161 1.04 -7.66 20.62
N LYS A 162 -0.02 -6.86 20.65
CA LYS A 162 -0.10 -5.59 19.92
C LYS A 162 0.70 -4.52 20.70
N GLY A 163 1.63 -3.88 20.03
CA GLY A 163 2.54 -2.86 20.62
C GLY A 163 3.89 -2.81 19.92
N ARG A 164 4.15 -3.79 19.04
CA ARG A 164 5.39 -3.86 18.27
C ARG A 164 5.45 -2.75 17.24
N PHE A 165 6.58 -2.06 17.16
CA PHE A 165 6.88 -1.06 16.15
C PHE A 165 6.77 -1.65 14.74
N PRO A 166 6.03 -1.02 13.82
CA PRO A 166 5.93 -1.47 12.43
C PRO A 166 7.29 -1.47 11.74
N GLU A 167 7.42 -2.20 10.65
CA GLU A 167 8.65 -2.13 9.85
C GLU A 167 8.74 -0.78 9.12
N PRO A 168 9.97 -0.26 8.87
CA PRO A 168 10.17 1.06 8.25
C PRO A 168 9.39 1.29 6.97
N GLU A 169 9.32 0.27 6.11
CA GLU A 169 8.58 0.32 4.85
C GLU A 169 7.07 0.48 5.07
N GLN A 170 6.52 -0.13 6.12
CA GLN A 170 5.10 0.00 6.48
C GLN A 170 4.79 1.42 6.98
N ILE A 171 5.70 2.02 7.75
CA ILE A 171 5.57 3.40 8.23
C ILE A 171 5.57 4.37 7.05
N VAL A 172 6.56 4.25 6.17
CA VAL A 172 6.65 5.10 4.97
C VAL A 172 5.42 4.93 4.08
N ALA A 173 4.94 3.70 3.89
CA ALA A 173 3.73 3.43 3.12
C ALA A 173 2.48 4.08 3.74
N ALA A 174 2.35 4.06 5.08
CA ALA A 174 1.24 4.70 5.79
C ALA A 174 1.28 6.23 5.67
N VAL A 175 2.46 6.84 5.84
CA VAL A 175 2.67 8.29 5.64
C VAL A 175 2.30 8.68 4.21
N THR A 176 2.83 7.97 3.22
CA THR A 176 2.59 8.25 1.80
C THR A 176 1.10 8.12 1.43
N ALA A 177 0.44 7.08 1.96
CA ALA A 177 -0.99 6.85 1.71
C ALA A 177 -1.86 7.98 2.28
N ASN A 178 -1.54 8.48 3.46
CA ASN A 178 -2.28 9.58 4.07
C ASN A 178 -2.07 10.89 3.29
N LEU A 179 -0.82 11.20 2.93
CA LEU A 179 -0.50 12.39 2.12
C LEU A 179 -1.24 12.34 0.77
N ALA A 180 -1.28 11.18 0.11
CA ALA A 180 -2.02 11.02 -1.14
C ALA A 180 -3.53 11.24 -0.96
N ALA A 181 -4.10 10.73 0.12
CA ALA A 181 -5.53 10.87 0.39
C ALA A 181 -5.97 12.32 0.66
N THR A 182 -5.06 13.15 1.19
CA THR A 182 -5.33 14.55 1.55
C THR A 182 -4.93 15.56 0.48
N ASP A 183 -4.11 15.18 -0.49
CA ASP A 183 -3.64 16.07 -1.56
C ASP A 183 -4.70 16.20 -2.66
N THR A 184 -5.42 17.31 -2.63
CA THR A 184 -6.48 17.62 -3.62
C THR A 184 -5.95 17.92 -5.03
N SER A 185 -4.64 18.14 -5.18
CA SER A 185 -4.02 18.40 -6.49
C SER A 185 -3.77 17.12 -7.30
N LEU A 186 -3.86 15.96 -6.67
CA LEU A 186 -3.63 14.68 -7.34
C LEU A 186 -4.75 14.33 -8.33
N PRO A 187 -4.40 13.76 -9.50
CA PRO A 187 -5.32 13.60 -10.62
C PRO A 187 -6.50 12.66 -10.36
N LEU A 188 -6.38 11.75 -9.39
CA LEU A 188 -7.45 10.83 -8.99
C LEU A 188 -8.01 11.15 -7.60
N HIS A 189 -7.73 12.34 -7.05
CA HIS A 189 -8.24 12.71 -5.74
C HIS A 189 -9.77 12.56 -5.68
N GLY A 190 -10.24 11.82 -4.67
CA GLY A 190 -11.67 11.55 -4.47
C GLY A 190 -12.33 10.60 -5.48
N GLN A 191 -11.61 10.14 -6.52
CA GLN A 191 -12.14 9.20 -7.51
C GLN A 191 -12.08 7.77 -7.01
N SER A 192 -13.14 7.00 -7.26
CA SER A 192 -13.20 5.56 -6.94
C SER A 192 -12.50 4.74 -8.01
N VAL A 193 -11.55 3.89 -7.59
CA VAL A 193 -10.84 2.95 -8.47
C VAL A 193 -11.01 1.53 -7.94
N LEU A 194 -11.52 0.62 -8.77
CA LEU A 194 -11.62 -0.79 -8.47
C LEU A 194 -10.47 -1.54 -9.13
N VAL A 195 -9.78 -2.39 -8.37
CA VAL A 195 -8.71 -3.24 -8.90
C VAL A 195 -8.96 -4.68 -8.49
N THR A 196 -8.88 -5.62 -9.43
CA THR A 196 -8.91 -7.04 -9.11
C THR A 196 -7.51 -7.65 -9.12
N ALA A 197 -7.26 -8.66 -8.27
CA ALA A 197 -5.95 -9.31 -8.17
C ALA A 197 -6.05 -10.79 -7.79
N GLY A 198 -4.95 -11.52 -8.01
CA GLY A 198 -4.81 -12.93 -7.66
C GLY A 198 -5.49 -13.87 -8.64
N GLY A 199 -5.36 -15.17 -8.41
CA GLY A 199 -6.04 -16.24 -9.16
C GLY A 199 -7.28 -16.72 -8.41
N THR A 200 -8.45 -16.72 -9.06
CA THR A 200 -9.66 -17.29 -8.45
C THR A 200 -9.50 -18.79 -8.24
N ARG A 201 -10.15 -19.31 -7.21
CA ARG A 201 -10.11 -20.72 -6.82
C ARG A 201 -11.48 -21.34 -7.01
N GLU A 202 -11.57 -22.26 -7.95
CA GLU A 202 -12.81 -22.96 -8.23
C GLU A 202 -12.79 -24.34 -7.54
N ARG A 203 -13.56 -24.47 -6.46
CA ARG A 203 -13.50 -25.63 -5.57
C ARG A 203 -13.97 -26.92 -6.28
N LEU A 204 -13.17 -28.00 -6.11
CA LEU A 204 -13.55 -29.38 -6.44
C LEU A 204 -14.23 -30.04 -5.24
N ASP A 205 -13.65 -29.79 -4.06
CA ASP A 205 -14.09 -30.29 -2.76
C ASP A 205 -13.56 -29.33 -1.65
N PRO A 206 -13.84 -29.55 -0.37
CA PRO A 206 -13.34 -28.69 0.71
C PRO A 206 -11.80 -28.52 0.78
N VAL A 207 -11.05 -29.37 0.10
CA VAL A 207 -9.57 -29.41 0.20
C VAL A 207 -8.89 -28.94 -1.08
N ARG A 208 -9.48 -29.20 -2.28
CA ARG A 208 -8.85 -28.99 -3.59
C ARG A 208 -9.62 -28.02 -4.45
N TYR A 209 -8.90 -27.30 -5.30
CA TYR A 209 -9.46 -26.33 -6.23
C TYR A 209 -8.63 -26.24 -7.52
N LEU A 210 -9.26 -25.74 -8.57
CA LEU A 210 -8.61 -25.28 -9.80
C LEU A 210 -8.31 -23.78 -9.64
N THR A 211 -7.16 -23.33 -10.12
CA THR A 211 -6.75 -21.93 -10.10
C THR A 211 -5.77 -21.64 -11.23
N ASN A 212 -5.59 -20.37 -11.53
CA ASN A 212 -4.51 -19.88 -12.38
C ASN A 212 -3.28 -19.54 -11.55
N ASP A 213 -2.09 -19.67 -12.12
CA ASP A 213 -0.81 -19.42 -11.47
C ASP A 213 -0.52 -17.90 -11.39
N SER A 214 -1.33 -17.18 -10.61
CA SER A 214 -1.23 -15.74 -10.44
C SER A 214 -0.80 -15.36 -9.02
N SER A 215 0.32 -14.66 -8.90
CA SER A 215 0.79 -14.11 -7.63
C SER A 215 0.01 -12.89 -7.12
N GLY A 216 -0.79 -12.24 -7.97
CA GLY A 216 -1.49 -11.00 -7.64
C GLY A 216 -0.63 -9.72 -7.68
N LYS A 217 0.70 -9.83 -7.82
CA LYS A 217 1.65 -8.71 -7.72
C LYS A 217 1.28 -7.51 -8.61
N MET A 218 0.81 -7.73 -9.83
CA MET A 218 0.47 -6.63 -10.75
C MET A 218 -0.76 -5.84 -10.26
N GLY A 219 -1.83 -6.53 -9.84
CA GLY A 219 -3.02 -5.87 -9.27
C GLY A 219 -2.70 -5.07 -8.00
N TYR A 220 -1.87 -5.63 -7.11
CA TYR A 220 -1.41 -4.92 -5.91
C TYR A 220 -0.56 -3.69 -6.25
N ALA A 221 0.31 -3.77 -7.25
CA ALA A 221 1.10 -2.63 -7.72
C ALA A 221 0.20 -1.52 -8.31
N ILE A 222 -0.84 -1.88 -9.09
CA ILE A 222 -1.80 -0.93 -9.64
C ILE A 222 -2.63 -0.28 -8.53
N ALA A 223 -3.08 -1.06 -7.54
CA ALA A 223 -3.81 -0.53 -6.40
C ALA A 223 -2.97 0.50 -5.62
N THR A 224 -1.69 0.20 -5.42
CA THR A 224 -0.73 1.13 -4.80
C THR A 224 -0.56 2.40 -5.64
N ALA A 225 -0.33 2.26 -6.94
CA ALA A 225 -0.13 3.40 -7.84
C ALA A 225 -1.38 4.28 -7.96
N ALA A 226 -2.58 3.70 -7.98
CA ALA A 226 -3.84 4.45 -8.00
C ALA A 226 -4.05 5.24 -6.70
N ARG A 227 -3.77 4.62 -5.55
CA ARG A 227 -3.78 5.30 -4.24
C ARG A 227 -2.82 6.49 -4.23
N ASP A 228 -1.60 6.31 -4.73
CA ASP A 228 -0.57 7.36 -4.77
C ASP A 228 -0.94 8.52 -5.72
N LEU A 229 -1.90 8.31 -6.60
CA LEU A 229 -2.54 9.33 -7.42
C LEU A 229 -3.79 9.95 -6.75
N GLY A 230 -4.06 9.65 -5.48
CA GLY A 230 -5.15 10.20 -4.68
C GLY A 230 -6.48 9.45 -4.76
N ALA A 231 -6.53 8.31 -5.43
CA ALA A 231 -7.76 7.54 -5.59
C ALA A 231 -8.24 6.87 -4.29
N GLN A 232 -9.55 6.74 -4.15
CA GLN A 232 -10.20 5.85 -3.21
C GLN A 232 -10.22 4.43 -3.81
N VAL A 233 -9.19 3.64 -3.46
CA VAL A 233 -8.98 2.32 -4.08
C VAL A 233 -9.68 1.22 -3.31
N THR A 234 -10.44 0.38 -4.04
CA THR A 234 -10.91 -0.92 -3.54
C THR A 234 -10.21 -2.04 -4.30
N LEU A 235 -9.42 -2.84 -3.58
CA LEU A 235 -8.74 -4.03 -4.09
C LEU A 235 -9.59 -5.27 -3.80
N ILE A 236 -10.17 -5.86 -4.84
CA ILE A 236 -10.93 -7.11 -4.79
C ILE A 236 -9.96 -8.24 -5.15
N SER A 237 -9.52 -9.00 -4.17
CA SER A 237 -8.44 -9.97 -4.38
C SER A 237 -8.83 -11.39 -4.02
N ALA A 238 -8.52 -12.31 -4.93
CA ALA A 238 -8.41 -13.71 -4.59
C ALA A 238 -7.19 -13.92 -3.65
N PRO A 239 -7.08 -15.06 -2.94
CA PRO A 239 -6.03 -15.27 -1.97
C PRO A 239 -4.62 -15.13 -2.57
N THR A 240 -3.79 -14.32 -1.92
CA THR A 240 -2.36 -14.15 -2.23
C THR A 240 -1.55 -14.14 -0.94
N ALA A 241 -0.22 -14.24 -1.04
CA ALA A 241 0.70 -14.06 0.09
C ALA A 241 1.09 -12.59 0.32
N LEU A 242 0.52 -11.65 -0.46
CA LEU A 242 0.87 -10.23 -0.40
C LEU A 242 0.14 -9.52 0.73
N SER A 243 0.83 -8.61 1.40
CA SER A 243 0.21 -7.69 2.35
C SER A 243 -0.65 -6.65 1.62
N VAL A 244 -1.82 -6.34 2.17
CA VAL A 244 -2.68 -5.29 1.62
C VAL A 244 -1.97 -3.94 1.70
N PRO A 245 -1.90 -3.16 0.62
CA PRO A 245 -1.27 -1.85 0.66
C PRO A 245 -2.00 -0.90 1.64
N ALA A 246 -1.24 -0.12 2.40
CA ALA A 246 -1.81 0.90 3.29
C ALA A 246 -2.71 1.88 2.51
N GLY A 247 -3.83 2.30 3.11
CA GLY A 247 -4.78 3.23 2.48
C GLY A 247 -5.66 2.62 1.37
N VAL A 248 -5.63 1.29 1.19
CA VAL A 248 -6.46 0.57 0.21
C VAL A 248 -7.54 -0.22 0.94
N THR A 249 -8.78 -0.08 0.50
CA THR A 249 -9.90 -0.92 0.99
C THR A 249 -9.78 -2.31 0.39
N TYR A 250 -9.75 -3.35 1.24
CA TYR A 250 -9.59 -4.73 0.80
C TYR A 250 -10.92 -5.50 0.84
N VAL A 251 -11.20 -6.22 -0.23
CA VAL A 251 -12.33 -7.14 -0.35
C VAL A 251 -11.80 -8.51 -0.76
N GLY A 252 -11.70 -9.44 0.19
CA GLY A 252 -11.27 -10.81 -0.08
C GLY A 252 -12.38 -11.62 -0.75
N VAL A 253 -12.03 -12.33 -1.81
CA VAL A 253 -12.93 -13.23 -2.57
C VAL A 253 -12.20 -14.54 -2.87
N ASP A 254 -12.90 -15.65 -3.03
CA ASP A 254 -12.27 -16.94 -3.33
C ASP A 254 -12.50 -17.36 -4.79
N SER A 255 -13.71 -17.21 -5.31
CA SER A 255 -14.11 -17.69 -6.64
C SER A 255 -14.40 -16.59 -7.65
N ALA A 256 -14.47 -16.93 -8.94
CA ALA A 256 -14.92 -16.04 -10.00
C ALA A 256 -16.31 -15.45 -9.72
N ALA A 257 -17.24 -16.27 -9.20
CA ALA A 257 -18.58 -15.82 -8.85
C ALA A 257 -18.57 -14.77 -7.74
N ALA A 258 -17.77 -14.98 -6.67
CA ALA A 258 -17.61 -14.01 -5.59
C ALA A 258 -16.95 -12.70 -6.07
N MET A 259 -15.93 -12.80 -6.94
CA MET A 259 -15.28 -11.63 -7.55
C MET A 259 -16.26 -10.82 -8.39
N ARG A 260 -17.07 -11.49 -9.23
CA ARG A 260 -18.14 -10.87 -10.03
C ARG A 260 -19.12 -10.11 -9.13
N ALA A 261 -19.64 -10.74 -8.08
CA ALA A 261 -20.58 -10.12 -7.16
C ALA A 261 -20.00 -8.87 -6.48
N ALA A 262 -18.74 -8.95 -6.00
CA ALA A 262 -18.05 -7.84 -5.35
C ALA A 262 -17.81 -6.65 -6.30
N LEU A 263 -17.50 -6.92 -7.57
CA LEU A 263 -17.36 -5.91 -8.62
C LEU A 263 -18.69 -5.22 -8.92
N LEU A 264 -19.75 -5.98 -9.22
CA LEU A 264 -21.04 -5.43 -9.60
C LEU A 264 -21.65 -4.52 -8.53
N GLN A 265 -21.43 -4.83 -7.25
CA GLN A 265 -21.87 -3.94 -6.14
C GLN A 265 -21.26 -2.54 -6.18
N ARG A 266 -20.09 -2.38 -6.79
CA ARG A 266 -19.28 -1.15 -6.74
C ARG A 266 -19.06 -0.50 -8.10
N TYR A 267 -19.43 -1.21 -9.17
CA TYR A 267 -19.11 -0.83 -10.55
C TYR A 267 -19.69 0.53 -10.95
N ALA A 268 -20.96 0.77 -10.59
CA ALA A 268 -21.67 1.98 -11.02
C ALA A 268 -21.02 3.29 -10.57
N THR A 269 -20.31 3.29 -9.43
CA THR A 269 -19.66 4.48 -8.87
C THR A 269 -18.17 4.55 -9.16
N ALA A 270 -17.60 3.55 -9.82
CA ALA A 270 -16.18 3.51 -10.13
C ALA A 270 -15.84 4.44 -11.31
N LYS A 271 -14.74 5.18 -11.19
CA LYS A 271 -14.18 5.97 -12.30
C LYS A 271 -13.28 5.10 -13.18
N ILE A 272 -12.44 4.26 -12.57
CA ILE A 272 -11.56 3.33 -13.27
C ILE A 272 -11.77 1.92 -12.71
N VAL A 273 -11.82 0.93 -13.58
CA VAL A 273 -11.88 -0.48 -13.19
C VAL A 273 -10.76 -1.25 -13.88
N VAL A 274 -9.92 -1.90 -13.09
CA VAL A 274 -8.76 -2.65 -13.58
C VAL A 274 -8.93 -4.14 -13.27
N MET A 275 -9.14 -4.91 -14.32
CA MET A 275 -9.31 -6.36 -14.26
C MET A 275 -7.96 -7.06 -14.43
N ALA A 276 -7.14 -7.05 -13.34
CA ALA A 276 -5.80 -7.66 -13.33
C ALA A 276 -5.78 -9.05 -12.68
N ALA A 277 -6.89 -9.53 -12.13
CA ALA A 277 -7.03 -10.87 -11.61
C ALA A 277 -6.98 -11.93 -12.74
N ALA A 278 -6.39 -13.08 -12.46
CA ALA A 278 -6.47 -14.26 -13.32
C ALA A 278 -7.73 -15.06 -12.95
N VAL A 279 -8.85 -14.65 -13.53
CA VAL A 279 -10.15 -15.31 -13.33
C VAL A 279 -10.19 -16.62 -14.11
N ALA A 280 -10.61 -17.71 -13.46
CA ALA A 280 -10.73 -19.01 -14.12
C ALA A 280 -11.89 -19.00 -15.12
N ASP A 281 -11.66 -19.45 -16.36
CA ASP A 281 -12.68 -19.54 -17.41
C ASP A 281 -13.69 -20.66 -17.12
N PHE A 282 -13.27 -21.67 -16.37
CA PHE A 282 -14.06 -22.85 -16.06
C PHE A 282 -14.06 -23.14 -14.56
N ARG A 283 -15.15 -23.72 -14.09
CA ARG A 283 -15.29 -24.28 -12.75
C ARG A 283 -15.82 -25.70 -12.80
N PRO A 284 -15.64 -26.53 -11.76
CA PRO A 284 -16.30 -27.83 -11.66
C PRO A 284 -17.82 -27.68 -11.78
N ALA A 285 -18.45 -28.55 -12.55
CA ALA A 285 -19.90 -28.56 -12.72
C ALA A 285 -20.65 -28.90 -11.41
N ALA A 286 -20.00 -29.69 -10.55
CA ALA A 286 -20.46 -30.02 -9.21
C ALA A 286 -19.28 -29.96 -8.22
N VAL A 287 -19.52 -29.42 -7.03
CA VAL A 287 -18.56 -29.39 -5.94
C VAL A 287 -18.93 -30.49 -4.95
N ALA A 288 -17.98 -31.36 -4.62
CA ALA A 288 -18.22 -32.42 -3.66
C ALA A 288 -18.27 -31.86 -2.23
N GLU A 289 -19.27 -32.25 -1.45
CA GLU A 289 -19.41 -31.83 -0.03
C GLU A 289 -18.27 -32.36 0.85
N ASN A 290 -17.74 -33.53 0.51
CA ASN A 290 -16.66 -34.19 1.23
C ASN A 290 -15.43 -34.33 0.32
N LYS A 291 -14.24 -34.44 0.96
CA LYS A 291 -12.99 -34.72 0.24
C LYS A 291 -13.14 -35.98 -0.62
N ILE A 292 -12.98 -35.85 -1.94
CA ILE A 292 -13.02 -36.95 -2.89
C ILE A 292 -11.90 -37.94 -2.53
N LYS A 293 -12.26 -39.18 -2.26
CA LYS A 293 -11.30 -40.25 -1.91
C LYS A 293 -10.62 -40.79 -3.16
N LYS A 294 -9.38 -41.23 -3.01
CA LYS A 294 -8.65 -41.91 -4.06
C LYS A 294 -9.36 -43.24 -4.40
N THR A 295 -9.61 -43.46 -5.70
CA THR A 295 -10.17 -44.70 -6.26
C THR A 295 -9.06 -45.47 -7.01
N ALA A 296 -9.33 -46.72 -7.39
CA ALA A 296 -8.42 -47.52 -8.19
C ALA A 296 -8.42 -47.12 -9.69
N THR A 297 -9.41 -46.33 -10.11
CA THR A 297 -9.58 -45.87 -11.48
C THR A 297 -9.33 -44.36 -11.60
N ASP A 298 -9.07 -43.87 -12.81
CA ASP A 298 -8.97 -42.46 -13.14
C ASP A 298 -10.24 -41.70 -12.77
N TYR A 299 -10.07 -40.41 -12.39
CA TYR A 299 -11.18 -39.53 -12.05
C TYR A 299 -11.38 -38.46 -13.14
N THR A 300 -12.54 -38.49 -13.77
CA THR A 300 -12.92 -37.49 -14.79
C THR A 300 -13.63 -36.33 -14.14
N LEU A 301 -13.18 -35.10 -14.40
CA LEU A 301 -13.79 -33.87 -13.90
C LEU A 301 -14.54 -33.16 -15.03
N THR A 302 -15.85 -33.00 -14.84
CA THR A 302 -16.68 -32.21 -15.75
C THR A 302 -16.59 -30.73 -15.36
N LEU A 303 -16.26 -29.87 -16.33
CA LEU A 303 -16.14 -28.44 -16.17
C LEU A 303 -17.31 -27.70 -16.84
N THR A 304 -17.74 -26.61 -16.24
CA THR A 304 -18.69 -25.64 -16.80
C THR A 304 -18.06 -24.25 -16.87
N LYS A 305 -18.49 -23.44 -17.84
CA LYS A 305 -17.97 -22.08 -18.03
C LYS A 305 -18.34 -21.16 -16.87
N ASN A 306 -17.42 -20.32 -16.46
CA ASN A 306 -17.70 -19.15 -15.63
C ASN A 306 -18.28 -18.00 -16.45
N ALA A 307 -18.92 -17.04 -15.79
CA ALA A 307 -19.32 -15.79 -16.42
C ALA A 307 -18.08 -14.99 -16.83
N ASP A 308 -18.14 -14.39 -18.02
CA ASP A 308 -17.10 -13.49 -18.50
C ASP A 308 -17.30 -12.10 -17.90
N ILE A 309 -16.64 -11.88 -16.75
CA ILE A 309 -16.82 -10.65 -15.96
C ILE A 309 -16.44 -9.41 -16.77
N LEU A 310 -15.32 -9.45 -17.51
CA LEU A 310 -14.87 -8.29 -18.29
C LEU A 310 -15.87 -7.93 -19.39
N ALA A 311 -16.43 -8.92 -20.10
CA ALA A 311 -17.45 -8.70 -21.10
C ALA A 311 -18.73 -8.11 -20.48
N GLU A 312 -19.16 -8.62 -19.35
CA GLU A 312 -20.34 -8.11 -18.64
C GLU A 312 -20.15 -6.66 -18.19
N LEU A 313 -18.99 -6.32 -17.60
CA LEU A 313 -18.66 -4.95 -17.22
C LEU A 313 -18.63 -4.00 -18.42
N GLY A 314 -18.11 -4.47 -19.57
CA GLY A 314 -18.14 -3.70 -20.81
C GLY A 314 -19.56 -3.40 -21.31
N GLN A 315 -20.48 -4.36 -21.21
CA GLN A 315 -21.89 -4.15 -21.56
C GLN A 315 -22.62 -3.21 -20.59
N LEU A 316 -22.23 -3.20 -19.31
CA LEU A 316 -22.81 -2.34 -18.28
C LEU A 316 -22.14 -0.97 -18.19
N LYS A 317 -21.08 -0.74 -18.98
CA LYS A 317 -20.27 0.47 -18.94
C LYS A 317 -21.08 1.70 -19.30
N GLN A 318 -20.97 2.73 -18.49
CA GLN A 318 -21.53 4.09 -18.73
C GLN A 318 -20.40 5.10 -18.92
N GLN A 319 -19.72 5.45 -17.83
CA GLN A 319 -18.62 6.42 -17.80
C GLN A 319 -17.33 5.87 -17.17
N GLN A 320 -17.33 4.57 -16.85
CA GLN A 320 -16.16 3.90 -16.28
C GLN A 320 -15.08 3.72 -17.35
N PHE A 321 -13.82 3.93 -16.98
CA PHE A 321 -12.68 3.55 -17.80
C PHE A 321 -12.29 2.11 -17.45
N LEU A 322 -12.51 1.19 -18.38
CA LEU A 322 -12.36 -0.24 -18.16
C LEU A 322 -11.03 -0.75 -18.74
N ILE A 323 -10.15 -1.25 -17.87
CA ILE A 323 -8.85 -1.81 -18.22
C ILE A 323 -8.88 -3.32 -18.02
N GLY A 324 -8.65 -4.09 -19.08
CA GLY A 324 -8.48 -5.55 -19.02
C GLY A 324 -7.03 -5.96 -19.16
N PHE A 325 -6.70 -7.15 -18.65
CA PHE A 325 -5.40 -7.79 -18.85
C PHE A 325 -5.54 -8.99 -19.79
N ALA A 326 -4.54 -9.20 -20.65
CA ALA A 326 -4.40 -10.37 -21.49
C ALA A 326 -3.01 -10.98 -21.28
N ALA A 327 -2.98 -12.21 -20.78
CA ALA A 327 -1.76 -13.00 -20.63
C ALA A 327 -1.77 -14.07 -21.73
N GLU A 328 -0.87 -13.95 -22.67
CA GLU A 328 -0.83 -14.81 -23.87
C GLU A 328 0.56 -15.42 -24.05
N THR A 329 0.61 -16.57 -24.67
CA THR A 329 1.88 -17.25 -25.04
C THR A 329 2.17 -17.19 -26.53
N GLN A 330 1.17 -16.81 -27.36
CA GLN A 330 1.27 -16.72 -28.81
C GLN A 330 0.31 -15.66 -29.36
N ASN A 331 0.66 -15.03 -30.51
CA ASN A 331 -0.21 -14.07 -31.21
C ASN A 331 -0.78 -12.95 -30.36
N LEU A 332 0.04 -12.44 -29.41
CA LEU A 332 -0.31 -11.48 -28.37
C LEU A 332 -1.19 -10.32 -28.87
N LEU A 333 -0.72 -9.60 -29.92
CA LEU A 333 -1.42 -8.42 -30.43
C LEU A 333 -2.78 -8.77 -31.03
N THR A 334 -2.86 -9.85 -31.79
CA THR A 334 -4.11 -10.26 -32.44
C THR A 334 -5.18 -10.65 -31.41
N TYR A 335 -4.80 -11.42 -30.39
CA TYR A 335 -5.75 -11.81 -29.33
C TYR A 335 -6.14 -10.63 -28.45
N ALA A 336 -5.19 -9.76 -28.11
CA ALA A 336 -5.47 -8.57 -27.32
C ALA A 336 -6.39 -7.58 -28.06
N GLN A 337 -6.23 -7.39 -29.38
CA GLN A 337 -7.14 -6.55 -30.19
C GLN A 337 -8.55 -7.13 -30.24
N LYS A 338 -8.70 -8.44 -30.47
CA LYS A 338 -10.00 -9.12 -30.40
C LYS A 338 -10.65 -8.96 -29.03
N LYS A 339 -9.86 -9.09 -27.95
CA LYS A 339 -10.33 -8.92 -26.58
C LYS A 339 -10.79 -7.50 -26.31
N LEU A 340 -10.05 -6.49 -26.77
CA LEU A 340 -10.40 -5.07 -26.66
C LEU A 340 -11.81 -4.80 -27.23
N ALA A 341 -12.04 -5.20 -28.47
CA ALA A 341 -13.32 -5.02 -29.15
C ALA A 341 -14.45 -5.86 -28.52
N ALA A 342 -14.22 -7.16 -28.31
CA ALA A 342 -15.24 -8.07 -27.80
C ALA A 342 -15.68 -7.77 -26.36
N LYS A 343 -14.79 -7.15 -25.53
CA LYS A 343 -15.08 -6.79 -24.16
C LYS A 343 -15.49 -5.34 -23.97
N GLN A 344 -15.52 -4.53 -25.03
CA GLN A 344 -15.79 -3.09 -24.98
C GLN A 344 -14.92 -2.38 -23.93
N ALA A 345 -13.68 -2.85 -23.75
CA ALA A 345 -12.72 -2.25 -22.84
C ALA A 345 -12.12 -0.98 -23.46
N ASP A 346 -11.71 -0.03 -22.63
CA ASP A 346 -11.03 1.19 -23.08
C ASP A 346 -9.52 0.96 -23.22
N MET A 347 -9.00 -0.06 -22.51
CA MET A 347 -7.60 -0.43 -22.59
C MET A 347 -7.43 -1.94 -22.34
N ILE A 348 -6.56 -2.57 -23.10
CA ILE A 348 -6.04 -3.92 -22.79
C ILE A 348 -4.53 -3.81 -22.54
N VAL A 349 -4.09 -4.35 -21.42
CA VAL A 349 -2.69 -4.53 -21.06
C VAL A 349 -2.32 -5.97 -21.39
N ALA A 350 -1.56 -6.16 -22.46
CA ALA A 350 -1.15 -7.46 -22.94
C ALA A 350 0.28 -7.78 -22.50
N ASN A 351 0.48 -8.92 -21.85
CA ASN A 351 1.80 -9.40 -21.47
C ASN A 351 2.06 -10.80 -22.05
N ASP A 352 3.29 -11.00 -22.53
CA ASP A 352 3.80 -12.29 -22.95
C ASP A 352 4.32 -13.04 -21.72
N VAL A 353 3.59 -14.07 -21.29
CA VAL A 353 3.96 -14.86 -20.12
C VAL A 353 4.97 -15.97 -20.42
N SER A 354 5.39 -16.15 -21.68
CA SER A 354 6.43 -17.09 -22.07
C SER A 354 7.85 -16.58 -21.83
N GLN A 355 8.01 -15.26 -21.59
CA GLN A 355 9.32 -14.64 -21.38
C GLN A 355 9.88 -14.94 -19.99
N ALA A 356 11.17 -15.30 -19.92
CA ALA A 356 11.84 -15.75 -18.70
C ALA A 356 11.93 -14.70 -17.56
N GLN A 357 11.74 -13.41 -17.86
CA GLN A 357 11.85 -12.30 -16.89
C GLN A 357 10.55 -11.51 -16.74
N ALA A 358 9.51 -11.84 -17.49
CA ALA A 358 8.18 -11.25 -17.44
C ALA A 358 7.14 -12.33 -17.14
N GLY A 359 6.10 -12.02 -16.39
CA GLY A 359 5.04 -13.00 -16.10
C GLY A 359 4.54 -12.95 -14.66
N PHE A 360 3.78 -13.98 -14.26
CA PHE A 360 2.98 -13.95 -13.03
C PHE A 360 3.81 -13.84 -11.74
N ASN A 361 4.92 -14.56 -11.62
CA ASN A 361 5.66 -14.69 -10.36
C ASN A 361 6.87 -13.75 -10.24
N HIS A 362 7.23 -13.03 -11.30
CA HIS A 362 8.36 -12.09 -11.32
C HIS A 362 7.99 -10.72 -10.72
N ASP A 363 9.00 -9.96 -10.29
CA ASP A 363 8.82 -8.57 -9.80
C ASP A 363 8.85 -7.54 -10.93
N THR A 364 9.29 -7.96 -12.11
CA THR A 364 9.33 -7.19 -13.36
C THR A 364 8.21 -7.61 -14.30
N ASN A 365 7.88 -6.73 -15.24
CA ASN A 365 6.99 -7.03 -16.35
C ASN A 365 7.36 -6.21 -17.59
N GLU A 366 6.99 -6.72 -18.76
CA GLU A 366 6.99 -6.04 -20.06
C GLU A 366 5.60 -6.18 -20.64
N VAL A 367 4.98 -5.09 -21.07
CA VAL A 367 3.60 -5.13 -21.54
C VAL A 367 3.40 -4.28 -22.78
N THR A 368 2.41 -4.64 -23.58
CA THR A 368 1.90 -3.80 -24.69
C THR A 368 0.51 -3.30 -24.36
N ILE A 369 0.34 -1.98 -24.42
CA ILE A 369 -0.94 -1.31 -24.22
C ILE A 369 -1.67 -1.21 -25.56
N LEU A 370 -2.93 -1.63 -25.57
CA LEU A 370 -3.83 -1.48 -26.71
C LEU A 370 -5.03 -0.63 -26.29
N GLN A 371 -5.36 0.37 -27.11
CA GLN A 371 -6.53 1.24 -26.95
C GLN A 371 -7.29 1.33 -28.28
N PRO A 372 -8.60 1.62 -28.30
CA PRO A 372 -9.33 1.82 -29.54
C PRO A 372 -8.68 2.90 -30.39
N ASP A 373 -8.59 2.66 -31.70
CA ASP A 373 -8.12 3.61 -32.71
C ASP A 373 -6.69 4.16 -32.50
N GLN A 374 -5.88 3.51 -31.66
CA GLN A 374 -4.49 3.89 -31.41
C GLN A 374 -3.52 2.76 -31.78
N ALA A 375 -2.31 3.15 -32.17
CA ALA A 375 -1.23 2.20 -32.37
C ALA A 375 -0.84 1.53 -31.02
N PRO A 376 -0.51 0.23 -31.01
CA PRO A 376 -0.04 -0.45 -29.82
C PRO A 376 1.21 0.25 -29.22
N GLN A 377 1.20 0.49 -27.92
CA GLN A 377 2.30 1.12 -27.20
C GLN A 377 3.01 0.08 -26.31
N GLN A 378 4.28 -0.19 -26.60
CA GLN A 378 5.10 -1.07 -25.77
C GLN A 378 5.68 -0.33 -24.58
N LEU A 379 5.56 -0.91 -23.38
CA LEU A 379 6.26 -0.51 -22.17
C LEU A 379 7.39 -1.50 -21.92
N ALA A 380 8.62 -1.01 -21.94
CA ALA A 380 9.82 -1.81 -21.77
C ALA A 380 9.85 -2.52 -20.40
N LEU A 381 10.65 -3.59 -20.30
CA LEU A 381 10.84 -4.34 -19.07
C LEU A 381 11.22 -3.42 -17.90
N ALA A 382 10.38 -3.41 -16.89
CA ALA A 382 10.55 -2.60 -15.68
C ALA A 382 9.90 -3.29 -14.47
N SER A 383 10.10 -2.73 -13.27
CA SER A 383 9.38 -3.23 -12.09
C SER A 383 7.87 -3.08 -12.26
N LYS A 384 7.09 -3.99 -11.66
CA LYS A 384 5.63 -3.91 -11.70
C LYS A 384 5.07 -2.60 -11.13
N ALA A 385 5.80 -1.96 -10.21
CA ALA A 385 5.44 -0.64 -9.69
C ALA A 385 5.56 0.44 -10.78
N VAL A 386 6.64 0.45 -11.55
CA VAL A 386 6.83 1.40 -12.66
C VAL A 386 5.81 1.15 -13.77
N ILE A 387 5.59 -0.10 -14.16
CA ILE A 387 4.58 -0.46 -15.16
C ILE A 387 3.17 -0.03 -14.71
N ALA A 388 2.81 -0.24 -13.43
CA ALA A 388 1.53 0.20 -12.87
C ALA A 388 1.32 1.71 -12.98
N GLN A 389 2.35 2.50 -12.66
CA GLN A 389 2.32 3.96 -12.80
C GLN A 389 2.12 4.39 -14.27
N GLN A 390 2.86 3.77 -15.20
CA GLN A 390 2.76 4.07 -16.63
C GLN A 390 1.37 3.73 -17.19
N ILE A 391 0.78 2.58 -16.81
CA ILE A 391 -0.58 2.19 -17.22
C ILE A 391 -1.58 3.26 -16.76
N LEU A 392 -1.54 3.68 -15.50
CA LEU A 392 -2.46 4.69 -14.98
C LEU A 392 -2.23 6.07 -15.61
N GLN A 393 -0.98 6.46 -15.87
CA GLN A 393 -0.67 7.70 -16.58
C GLN A 393 -1.23 7.72 -18.00
N ILE A 394 -1.19 6.58 -18.70
CA ILE A 394 -1.79 6.45 -20.04
C ILE A 394 -3.33 6.55 -19.93
N ALA A 395 -3.93 5.86 -18.95
CA ALA A 395 -5.36 5.93 -18.70
C ALA A 395 -5.84 7.36 -18.38
N LEU A 396 -5.10 8.10 -17.56
CA LEU A 396 -5.41 9.48 -17.17
C LEU A 396 -5.45 10.47 -18.36
N LYS A 397 -4.74 10.20 -19.45
CA LYS A 397 -4.79 11.03 -20.66
C LYS A 397 -6.09 10.89 -21.45
N GLN A 398 -6.91 9.89 -21.12
CA GLN A 398 -8.18 9.58 -21.79
C GLN A 398 -9.41 9.91 -20.93
N LEU A 399 -9.22 10.33 -19.68
CA LEU A 399 -10.26 10.69 -18.70
C LEU A 399 -10.55 12.18 -18.68
#